data_74d8b7333bba7f5440870b7c00b7b80d
#
_entry.id   74d8b7333bba7f5440870b7c00b7b80d
#
_cell.length_a   1.000
_cell.length_b   1.000
_cell.length_c   1.000
_cell.angle_alpha   90.00
_cell.angle_beta   90.00
_cell.angle_gamma   90.00
#
_symmetry.space_group_name_H-M   'P 1'
#
loop_
_entity.id
_entity.type
_entity.pdbx_description
1 polymer ?
#
loop_
_entity_poly.entity_id
_entity_poly.type
_entity_poly.pdbx_seq_one_letter_code
_entity_poly.pdbx_strand_id
1 'polypeptide(L)'
;MTTKEQFIEMAKGITRPGIDQMMAWLETTDFYTAPASTRFHGAEEGGLCAHSITVAKRLLEIADLWAPNQYSRDALLTVALFHDLCKISTYTVSPRNVKDDTPGQWTKVPFYKFEPKDSVGCDSHGSLSCYRIMAT
;
A
#
# COMPACT_ATOMS: atom_id res chain seq x y z
N MET A 1 15.65 -1.40 10.42
CA MET A 1 14.40 -0.61 10.33
C MET A 1 13.36 -1.42 9.57
N THR A 2 12.19 -1.62 10.15
CA THR A 2 11.12 -2.36 9.50
C THR A 2 10.49 -1.54 8.37
N THR A 3 9.71 -2.21 7.51
CA THR A 3 8.97 -1.54 6.43
C THR A 3 8.03 -0.48 6.99
N LYS A 4 7.31 -0.81 8.06
CA LYS A 4 6.43 0.15 8.75
C LYS A 4 7.20 1.37 9.26
N GLU A 5 8.33 1.14 9.90
CA GLU A 5 9.18 2.23 10.41
C GLU A 5 9.70 3.11 9.29
N GLN A 6 10.10 2.53 8.17
CA GLN A 6 10.52 3.28 6.98
C GLN A 6 9.38 4.16 6.44
N PHE A 7 8.17 3.61 6.37
CA PHE A 7 7.01 4.36 5.92
C PHE A 7 6.74 5.56 6.83
N ILE A 8 6.73 5.34 8.13
CA ILE A 8 6.49 6.40 9.13
C ILE A 8 7.57 7.48 9.02
N GLU A 9 8.83 7.07 8.87
CA GLU A 9 9.93 8.03 8.73
C GLU A 9 9.79 8.88 7.46
N MET A 10 9.42 8.27 6.34
CA MET A 10 9.17 9.02 5.10
C MET A 10 7.98 9.96 5.24
N ALA A 11 6.92 9.55 5.92
CA ALA A 11 5.73 10.36 6.12
C ALA A 11 6.01 11.62 6.96
N LYS A 12 7.06 11.65 7.75
CA LYS A 12 7.48 12.85 8.49
C LYS A 12 7.85 14.01 7.56
N GLY A 13 8.16 13.74 6.30
CA GLY A 13 8.39 14.78 5.29
C GLY A 13 7.12 15.46 4.80
N ILE A 14 5.95 14.99 5.21
CA ILE A 14 4.66 15.56 4.84
C ILE A 14 4.24 16.53 5.93
N THR A 15 4.00 17.80 5.56
CA THR A 15 3.64 18.86 6.50
C THR A 15 2.19 19.33 6.32
N ARG A 16 1.42 18.66 5.46
CA ARG A 16 0.04 19.05 5.17
C ARG A 16 -0.87 18.86 6.38
N PRO A 17 -1.88 19.72 6.56
CA PRO A 17 -2.91 19.50 7.58
C PRO A 17 -3.58 18.15 7.37
N GLY A 18 -3.84 17.43 8.47
CA GLY A 18 -4.48 16.13 8.41
C GLY A 18 -3.52 14.94 8.34
N ILE A 19 -2.21 15.15 8.20
CA ILE A 19 -1.26 14.03 8.15
C ILE A 19 -1.28 13.20 9.45
N ASP A 20 -1.42 13.83 10.59
CA ASP A 20 -1.47 13.11 11.86
C ASP A 20 -2.71 12.24 11.97
N GLN A 21 -3.86 12.74 11.51
CA GLN A 21 -5.10 11.97 11.45
C GLN A 21 -5.00 10.80 10.48
N MET A 22 -4.37 11.03 9.32
CA MET A 22 -4.13 9.96 8.34
C MET A 22 -3.26 8.86 8.94
N MET A 23 -2.14 9.22 9.56
CA MET A 23 -1.24 8.24 10.15
C MET A 23 -1.91 7.47 11.30
N ALA A 24 -2.70 8.15 12.12
CA ALA A 24 -3.48 7.50 13.17
C ALA A 24 -4.53 6.54 12.59
N TRP A 25 -5.20 6.92 11.51
CA TRP A 25 -6.17 6.06 10.86
C TRP A 25 -5.52 4.81 10.27
N LEU A 26 -4.36 4.93 9.63
CA LEU A 26 -3.64 3.78 9.07
C LEU A 26 -3.32 2.72 10.13
N GLU A 27 -3.05 3.13 11.37
CA GLU A 27 -2.82 2.20 12.48
C GLU A 27 -4.06 1.33 12.79
N THR A 28 -5.25 1.78 12.44
CA THR A 28 -6.49 1.03 12.66
C THR A 28 -6.85 0.11 11.49
N THR A 29 -6.08 0.14 10.42
CA THR A 29 -6.35 -0.60 9.18
C THR A 29 -5.33 -1.72 8.98
N ASP A 30 -5.52 -2.50 7.93
CA ASP A 30 -4.56 -3.53 7.50
C ASP A 30 -3.46 -3.00 6.57
N PHE A 31 -3.30 -1.67 6.44
CA PHE A 31 -2.36 -1.06 5.51
C PHE A 31 -0.95 -1.64 5.63
N TYR A 32 -0.46 -1.82 6.86
CA TYR A 32 0.91 -2.28 7.09
C TYR A 32 1.10 -3.79 6.90
N THR A 33 0.01 -4.54 6.82
CA THR A 33 0.05 -6.01 6.66
C THR A 33 -0.51 -6.48 5.33
N ALA A 34 -1.33 -5.66 4.66
CA ALA A 34 -1.97 -6.02 3.40
C ALA A 34 -0.96 -6.22 2.27
N PRO A 35 -1.27 -7.11 1.31
CA PRO A 35 -0.48 -7.22 0.08
C PRO A 35 -0.82 -6.10 -0.90
N ALA A 36 0.06 -5.85 -1.86
CA ALA A 36 -0.20 -4.91 -2.94
C ALA A 36 -0.98 -5.55 -4.09
N SER A 37 -0.96 -6.87 -4.20
CA SER A 37 -1.66 -7.62 -5.25
C SER A 37 -1.88 -9.06 -4.81
N THR A 38 -2.60 -9.84 -5.63
CA THR A 38 -2.82 -11.27 -5.36
C THR A 38 -1.79 -12.18 -6.04
N ARG A 39 -1.14 -11.73 -7.12
CA ARG A 39 -0.27 -12.58 -7.96
C ARG A 39 1.05 -11.92 -8.36
N PHE A 40 1.12 -10.60 -8.34
CA PHE A 40 2.25 -9.84 -8.87
C PHE A 40 3.12 -9.31 -7.75
N HIS A 41 3.83 -8.21 -8.01
CA HIS A 41 4.69 -7.59 -7.01
C HIS A 41 3.91 -7.25 -5.74
N GLY A 42 4.50 -7.58 -4.60
CA GLY A 42 3.88 -7.28 -3.33
C GLY A 42 2.76 -8.23 -2.92
N ALA A 43 2.70 -9.43 -3.50
CA ALA A 43 1.71 -10.45 -3.14
C ALA A 43 2.09 -11.22 -1.86
N GLU A 44 2.64 -10.50 -0.88
CA GLU A 44 3.03 -11.03 0.42
C GLU A 44 2.58 -10.07 1.53
N GLU A 45 2.65 -10.54 2.77
CA GLU A 45 2.35 -9.71 3.93
C GLU A 45 3.24 -8.46 3.96
N GLY A 46 2.64 -7.30 4.13
CA GLY A 46 3.35 -6.03 4.13
C GLY A 46 3.67 -5.49 2.75
N GLY A 47 3.25 -6.18 1.68
CA GLY A 47 3.55 -5.79 0.30
C GLY A 47 2.99 -4.42 -0.09
N LEU A 48 1.82 -4.06 0.43
CA LEU A 48 1.22 -2.75 0.14
C LEU A 48 2.10 -1.60 0.67
N CYS A 49 2.51 -1.70 1.91
CA CYS A 49 3.38 -0.70 2.53
C CYS A 49 4.75 -0.63 1.81
N ALA A 50 5.35 -1.79 1.54
CA ALA A 50 6.64 -1.87 0.83
C ALA A 50 6.55 -1.27 -0.57
N HIS A 51 5.48 -1.56 -1.29
CA HIS A 51 5.24 -0.99 -2.62
C HIS A 51 5.12 0.53 -2.57
N SER A 52 4.38 1.05 -1.61
CA SER A 52 4.22 2.50 -1.45
C SER A 52 5.56 3.20 -1.20
N ILE A 53 6.43 2.60 -0.39
CA ILE A 53 7.79 3.11 -0.16
C ILE A 53 8.61 3.10 -1.45
N THR A 54 8.54 2.00 -2.21
CA THR A 54 9.26 1.87 -3.48
C THR A 54 8.81 2.95 -4.47
N VAL A 55 7.51 3.16 -4.60
CA VAL A 55 6.96 4.20 -5.48
C VAL A 55 7.43 5.59 -5.04
N ALA A 56 7.46 5.85 -3.73
CA ALA A 56 7.94 7.13 -3.21
C ALA A 56 9.40 7.38 -3.57
N LYS A 57 10.27 6.39 -3.36
CA LYS A 57 11.69 6.49 -3.72
C LYS A 57 11.88 6.75 -5.21
N ARG A 58 11.17 6.01 -6.07
CA ARG A 58 11.25 6.18 -7.52
C ARG A 58 10.72 7.52 -7.99
N LEU A 59 9.61 7.98 -7.41
CA LEU A 59 9.03 9.27 -7.77
C LEU A 59 9.98 10.42 -7.42
N LEU A 60 10.62 10.38 -6.26
CA LEU A 60 11.61 11.37 -5.87
C LEU A 60 12.81 11.40 -6.84
N GLU A 61 13.32 10.24 -7.24
CA GLU A 61 14.41 10.14 -8.21
C GLU A 61 14.00 10.70 -9.58
N ILE A 62 12.83 10.34 -10.07
CA ILE A 62 12.33 10.79 -11.38
C ILE A 62 12.10 12.30 -11.36
N ALA A 63 11.53 12.83 -10.28
CA ALA A 63 11.29 14.26 -10.17
C ALA A 63 12.58 15.07 -10.17
N ASP A 64 13.64 14.58 -9.51
CA ASP A 64 14.94 15.24 -9.53
C ASP A 64 15.56 15.29 -10.92
N LEU A 65 15.38 14.23 -11.71
CA LEU A 65 15.95 14.13 -13.06
C LEU A 65 15.16 14.91 -14.09
N TRP A 66 13.83 14.83 -14.07
CA TRP A 66 12.98 15.32 -15.16
C TRP A 66 12.25 16.62 -14.86
N ALA A 67 12.02 16.91 -13.59
CA ALA A 67 11.27 18.09 -13.15
C ALA A 67 11.86 18.69 -11.88
N PRO A 68 13.18 19.05 -11.87
CA PRO A 68 13.82 19.55 -10.67
C PRO A 68 13.14 20.82 -10.16
N ASN A 69 12.87 20.87 -8.86
CA ASN A 69 12.25 22.00 -8.16
C ASN A 69 10.83 22.38 -8.61
N GLN A 70 10.15 21.55 -9.43
CA GLN A 70 8.78 21.82 -9.85
C GLN A 70 7.73 21.42 -8.81
N TYR A 71 8.02 20.37 -8.04
CA TYR A 71 7.09 19.86 -7.03
C TYR A 71 7.80 19.80 -5.69
N SER A 72 7.09 20.15 -4.62
CA SER A 72 7.64 20.02 -3.28
C SER A 72 7.81 18.55 -2.90
N ARG A 73 8.75 18.28 -2.01
CA ARG A 73 8.92 16.94 -1.45
C ARG A 73 7.64 16.46 -0.75
N ASP A 74 6.96 17.36 -0.04
CA ASP A 74 5.67 17.10 0.60
C ASP A 74 4.64 16.58 -0.41
N ALA A 75 4.48 17.25 -1.55
CA ALA A 75 3.53 16.85 -2.59
C ALA A 75 3.88 15.48 -3.18
N LEU A 76 5.16 15.24 -3.48
CA LEU A 76 5.61 13.96 -4.04
C LEU A 76 5.39 12.80 -3.07
N LEU A 77 5.73 12.99 -1.81
CA LEU A 77 5.52 11.97 -0.77
C LEU A 77 4.04 11.69 -0.55
N THR A 78 3.21 12.74 -0.53
CA THR A 78 1.75 12.58 -0.34
C THR A 78 1.15 11.71 -1.44
N VAL A 79 1.46 12.01 -2.68
CA VAL A 79 0.96 11.24 -3.82
C VAL A 79 1.47 9.80 -3.77
N ALA A 80 2.76 9.61 -3.58
CA ALA A 80 3.37 8.29 -3.68
C ALA A 80 2.99 7.36 -2.53
N LEU A 81 3.03 7.86 -1.29
CA LEU A 81 2.76 7.02 -0.12
C LEU A 81 1.29 6.61 -0.02
N PHE A 82 0.37 7.42 -0.54
CA PHE A 82 -1.07 7.20 -0.38
C PHE A 82 -1.80 6.85 -1.68
N HIS A 83 -1.10 6.60 -2.78
CA HIS A 83 -1.75 6.35 -4.08
C HIS A 83 -2.56 5.06 -4.11
N ASP A 84 -2.22 4.07 -3.30
CA ASP A 84 -2.86 2.75 -3.28
C ASP A 84 -3.68 2.49 -2.01
N LEU A 85 -4.20 3.53 -1.36
CA LEU A 85 -5.09 3.37 -0.20
C LEU A 85 -6.35 2.56 -0.51
N CYS A 86 -6.72 2.46 -1.78
CA CYS A 86 -7.83 1.62 -2.23
C CYS A 86 -7.65 0.14 -1.86
N LYS A 87 -6.42 -0.30 -1.62
CA LYS A 87 -6.11 -1.69 -1.31
C LYS A 87 -6.26 -2.05 0.17
N ILE A 88 -6.53 -1.07 1.03
CA ILE A 88 -6.87 -1.32 2.42
C ILE A 88 -8.19 -2.09 2.47
N SER A 89 -8.27 -3.13 3.31
CA SER A 89 -9.45 -3.99 3.48
C SER A 89 -9.91 -4.65 2.17
N THR A 90 -9.00 -4.91 1.26
CA THR A 90 -9.31 -5.43 -0.09
C THR A 90 -8.97 -6.91 -0.23
N TYR A 91 -7.98 -7.40 0.50
CA TYR A 91 -7.47 -8.75 0.36
C TYR A 91 -7.71 -9.57 1.63
N THR A 92 -8.02 -10.84 1.43
CA THR A 92 -8.19 -11.82 2.50
C THR A 92 -7.19 -12.95 2.30
N VAL A 93 -6.60 -13.44 3.38
CA VAL A 93 -5.72 -14.61 3.34
C VAL A 93 -6.59 -15.86 3.32
N SER A 94 -6.36 -16.70 2.33
CA SER A 94 -7.05 -17.98 2.19
C SER A 94 -6.02 -19.09 1.99
N PRO A 95 -6.10 -20.22 2.72
CA PRO A 95 -5.18 -21.32 2.49
C PRO A 95 -5.47 -21.98 1.14
N ARG A 96 -4.42 -22.34 0.42
CA ARG A 96 -4.53 -23.02 -0.87
C ARG A 96 -3.61 -24.22 -0.90
N ASN A 97 -4.09 -25.34 -1.44
CA ASN A 97 -3.27 -26.53 -1.61
C ASN A 97 -2.33 -26.35 -2.80
N VAL A 98 -1.04 -26.57 -2.54
CA VAL A 98 0.00 -26.53 -3.57
C VAL A 98 0.68 -27.90 -3.60
N LYS A 99 0.98 -28.39 -4.81
CA LYS A 99 1.66 -29.68 -4.98
C LYS A 99 3.06 -29.60 -4.37
N ASP A 100 3.35 -30.53 -3.49
CA ASP A 100 4.66 -30.68 -2.87
C ASP A 100 5.66 -31.33 -3.84
N ASP A 101 6.97 -31.23 -3.55
CA ASP A 101 8.03 -31.92 -4.30
C ASP A 101 7.90 -33.43 -4.19
N THR A 102 7.28 -33.95 -3.12
CA THR A 102 7.01 -35.39 -2.96
C THR A 102 5.76 -35.76 -3.78
N PRO A 103 5.84 -36.74 -4.70
CA PRO A 103 4.68 -37.16 -5.49
C PRO A 103 3.48 -37.57 -4.62
N GLY A 104 2.31 -37.04 -4.94
CA GLY A 104 1.06 -37.32 -4.22
C GLY A 104 0.87 -36.52 -2.93
N GLN A 105 1.79 -35.64 -2.59
CA GLN A 105 1.70 -34.78 -1.40
C GLN A 105 1.25 -33.37 -1.78
N TRP A 106 0.44 -32.77 -0.91
CA TRP A 106 -0.05 -31.40 -1.08
C TRP A 106 0.20 -30.64 0.21
N THR A 107 0.74 -29.43 0.09
CA THR A 107 0.99 -28.52 1.21
C THR A 107 0.05 -27.32 1.12
N LYS A 108 -0.53 -26.91 2.26
CA LYS A 108 -1.33 -25.71 2.35
C LYS A 108 -0.43 -24.49 2.50
N VAL A 109 -0.59 -23.52 1.63
CA VAL A 109 0.11 -22.24 1.70
C VAL A 109 -0.91 -21.09 1.73
N PRO A 110 -0.59 -19.96 2.39
CA PRO A 110 -1.48 -18.81 2.39
C PRO A 110 -1.48 -18.14 1.03
N PHE A 111 -2.67 -17.80 0.55
CA PHE A 111 -2.87 -17.00 -0.66
C PHE A 111 -3.75 -15.82 -0.35
N TYR A 112 -3.48 -14.68 -0.98
CA TYR A 112 -4.32 -13.51 -0.88
C TYR A 112 -5.42 -13.58 -1.92
N LYS A 113 -6.64 -13.30 -1.49
CA LYS A 113 -7.84 -13.30 -2.33
C LYS A 113 -8.40 -11.89 -2.38
N PHE A 114 -8.77 -11.44 -3.57
CA PHE A 114 -9.43 -10.15 -3.77
C PHE A 114 -10.86 -10.23 -3.22
N GLU A 115 -11.11 -9.48 -2.16
CA GLU A 115 -12.40 -9.49 -1.46
C GLU A 115 -12.64 -8.11 -0.83
N PRO A 116 -13.02 -7.09 -1.64
CA PRO A 116 -13.23 -5.74 -1.13
C PRO A 116 -14.34 -5.70 -0.09
N LYS A 117 -14.08 -5.06 1.04
CA LYS A 117 -15.01 -4.98 2.15
C LYS A 117 -15.72 -3.64 2.26
N ASP A 118 -15.12 -2.56 1.74
CA ASP A 118 -15.65 -1.20 1.86
C ASP A 118 -15.35 -0.37 0.61
N SER A 119 -15.92 -0.76 -0.52
CA SER A 119 -15.76 -0.02 -1.76
C SER A 119 -16.44 1.36 -1.75
N VAL A 120 -17.36 1.60 -0.84
CA VAL A 120 -18.11 2.85 -0.63
C VAL A 120 -18.68 3.48 -1.92
N GLY A 121 -19.06 2.63 -2.88
CA GLY A 121 -19.58 3.09 -4.16
C GLY A 121 -18.53 3.59 -5.15
N CYS A 122 -17.25 3.46 -4.83
CA CYS A 122 -16.18 3.83 -5.73
C CYS A 122 -15.88 2.69 -6.71
N ASP A 123 -15.73 3.01 -7.98
CA ASP A 123 -15.58 2.05 -9.07
C ASP A 123 -14.15 1.93 -9.60
N SER A 124 -13.21 2.72 -9.07
CA SER A 124 -11.81 2.67 -9.48
C SER A 124 -10.87 2.83 -8.28
N HIS A 125 -9.63 2.35 -8.45
CA HIS A 125 -8.58 2.50 -7.43
C HIS A 125 -8.33 3.96 -7.08
N GLY A 126 -8.27 4.83 -8.10
CA GLY A 126 -8.01 6.26 -7.90
C GLY A 126 -9.13 6.93 -7.09
N SER A 127 -10.39 6.70 -7.44
CA SER A 127 -11.52 7.32 -6.74
C SER A 127 -11.64 6.82 -5.31
N LEU A 128 -11.41 5.54 -5.05
CA LEU A 128 -11.44 4.99 -3.70
C LEU A 128 -10.30 5.56 -2.83
N SER A 129 -9.10 5.65 -3.38
CA SER A 129 -7.96 6.23 -2.66
C SER A 129 -8.22 7.71 -2.34
N CYS A 130 -8.74 8.48 -3.29
CA CYS A 130 -9.13 9.87 -3.06
C CYS A 130 -10.20 9.99 -1.97
N TYR A 131 -11.23 9.15 -2.02
CA TYR A 131 -12.28 9.14 -1.00
C TYR A 131 -11.68 8.94 0.40
N ARG A 132 -10.80 7.96 0.55
CA ARG A 132 -10.18 7.64 1.84
C ARG A 132 -9.31 8.78 2.36
N ILE A 133 -8.57 9.45 1.47
CA ILE A 133 -7.79 10.63 1.84
C ILE A 133 -8.70 11.75 2.32
N MET A 134 -9.79 12.00 1.61
CA MET A 134 -10.74 13.07 1.96
C MET A 134 -11.53 12.78 3.23
N ALA A 135 -11.75 11.50 3.54
CA ALA A 135 -12.51 11.08 4.71
C ALA A 135 -11.70 11.13 6.02
N THR A 136 -10.39 11.26 5.94
CA THR A 136 -9.52 11.39 7.10
C THR A 136 -9.15 12.85 7.34
#